data_b465ad85c4647e238ea7910cfdfd3e5f
#
_entry.id   b465ad85c4647e238ea7910cfdfd3e5f
#
_cell.length_a   1.000
_cell.length_b   1.000
_cell.length_c   1.000
_cell.angle_alpha   90.00
_cell.angle_beta   90.00
_cell.angle_gamma   90.00
#
_symmetry.space_group_name_H-M   'P 1'
#
loop_
_entity.id
_entity.type
_entity.pdbx_description
1 polymer ?
#
loop_
_entity_poly.entity_id
_entity_poly.type
_entity_poly.pdbx_seq_one_letter_code
_entity_poly.pdbx_strand_id
1 'polypeptide(L)'
;MGHPKTISVDQAKPWVIIRPPAIGHCRRTFENMANTTSAKKATRKIARRTIINKSRRTQMRGSVRIVEEAIKSGDRDAALKAMKRAEPELMQAAQRNIIHKNNASRKVSRLAHQIAKLAK
;
A
#
# COMPACT_ATOMS: atom_id res chain seq x y z
N MET A 1 11.83 -40.61 39.74
CA MET A 1 12.90 -39.69 39.32
C MET A 1 12.99 -39.74 37.79
N GLY A 2 12.31 -38.85 37.11
CA GLY A 2 12.25 -38.80 35.66
C GLY A 2 13.09 -37.61 35.15
N HIS A 3 14.13 -37.89 34.38
CA HIS A 3 14.97 -36.86 33.78
C HIS A 3 14.20 -36.09 32.74
N PRO A 4 14.30 -34.74 32.68
CA PRO A 4 13.80 -33.95 31.57
C PRO A 4 14.61 -34.25 30.33
N LYS A 5 13.95 -34.66 29.26
CA LYS A 5 14.54 -34.81 27.94
C LYS A 5 14.94 -33.42 27.41
N THR A 6 16.24 -33.16 27.34
CA THR A 6 16.81 -32.03 26.65
C THR A 6 16.44 -32.10 25.16
N ILE A 7 15.65 -31.16 24.70
CA ILE A 7 15.32 -31.01 23.29
C ILE A 7 16.55 -30.40 22.61
N SER A 8 17.19 -31.21 21.79
CA SER A 8 18.31 -30.80 20.91
C SER A 8 17.88 -29.71 19.96
N VAL A 9 18.57 -28.57 20.00
CA VAL A 9 18.32 -27.36 19.20
C VAL A 9 18.84 -27.50 17.76
N ASP A 10 19.07 -28.70 17.28
CA ASP A 10 19.78 -28.96 16.04
C ASP A 10 18.89 -29.45 14.88
N GLN A 11 17.72 -28.81 14.73
CA GLN A 11 16.92 -28.94 13.50
C GLN A 11 16.35 -27.57 13.06
N ALA A 12 17.23 -26.58 12.95
CA ALA A 12 16.92 -25.42 12.15
C ALA A 12 16.86 -25.87 10.67
N LYS A 13 15.67 -26.23 10.23
CA LYS A 13 15.41 -26.48 8.81
C LYS A 13 15.86 -25.25 8.04
N PRO A 14 16.78 -25.38 7.08
CA PRO A 14 17.12 -24.25 6.22
C PRO A 14 15.84 -23.77 5.57
N TRP A 15 15.63 -22.48 5.55
CA TRP A 15 14.52 -21.80 4.89
C TRP A 15 14.38 -22.34 3.48
N VAL A 16 13.46 -23.27 3.30
CA VAL A 16 13.04 -23.67 1.97
C VAL A 16 12.34 -22.44 1.41
N ILE A 17 13.07 -21.71 0.58
CA ILE A 17 12.47 -20.69 -0.27
C ILE A 17 11.52 -21.47 -1.19
N ILE A 18 10.27 -21.58 -0.78
CA ILE A 18 9.20 -22.06 -1.64
C ILE A 18 9.10 -20.99 -2.73
N ARG A 19 9.84 -21.20 -3.81
CA ARG A 19 9.64 -20.44 -5.03
C ARG A 19 8.18 -20.70 -5.41
N PRO A 20 7.32 -19.69 -5.46
CA PRO A 20 5.97 -19.89 -5.97
C PRO A 20 6.13 -20.54 -7.35
N PRO A 21 5.28 -21.53 -7.70
CA PRO A 21 5.32 -22.15 -9.01
C PRO A 21 5.33 -21.01 -10.02
N ALA A 22 6.22 -21.10 -10.98
CA ALA A 22 6.28 -20.15 -12.09
C ALA A 22 4.93 -20.21 -12.78
N ILE A 23 3.96 -19.46 -12.26
CA ILE A 23 2.74 -19.17 -12.96
C ILE A 23 3.25 -18.53 -14.23
N GLY A 24 3.11 -19.26 -15.33
CA GLY A 24 3.46 -18.80 -16.66
C GLY A 24 2.69 -17.51 -16.93
N HIS A 25 3.18 -16.43 -16.33
CA HIS A 25 2.78 -15.10 -16.70
C HIS A 25 3.27 -14.96 -18.12
N CYS A 26 2.35 -15.19 -19.05
CA CYS A 26 2.44 -14.59 -20.35
C CYS A 26 2.57 -13.09 -20.11
N ARG A 27 3.78 -12.66 -19.71
CA ARG A 27 4.18 -11.26 -19.84
C ARG A 27 4.20 -11.04 -21.34
N ARG A 28 3.05 -10.74 -21.91
CA ARG A 28 3.04 -9.93 -23.12
C ARG A 28 3.76 -8.66 -22.70
N THR A 29 5.06 -8.67 -22.88
CA THR A 29 5.88 -7.49 -22.68
C THR A 29 5.37 -6.51 -23.71
N PHE A 30 4.72 -5.44 -23.26
CA PHE A 30 4.24 -4.35 -24.11
C PHE A 30 5.37 -3.79 -24.99
N GLU A 31 6.61 -4.11 -24.70
CA GLU A 31 7.80 -3.80 -25.48
C GLU A 31 7.74 -4.34 -26.92
N ASN A 32 7.11 -5.50 -27.13
CA ASN A 32 7.04 -6.11 -28.46
C ASN A 32 5.93 -5.52 -29.36
N MET A 33 5.05 -4.66 -28.83
CA MET A 33 3.99 -4.01 -29.62
C MET A 33 4.39 -2.63 -30.12
N ALA A 34 5.48 -2.06 -29.62
CA ALA A 34 5.94 -0.72 -29.99
C ALA A 34 6.92 -0.80 -31.18
N ASN A 35 6.44 -0.57 -32.39
CA ASN A 35 7.27 -0.65 -33.61
C ASN A 35 8.08 0.63 -33.88
N THR A 36 7.61 1.81 -33.44
CA THR A 36 8.29 3.07 -33.67
C THR A 36 9.23 3.45 -32.51
N THR A 37 10.26 4.24 -32.79
CA THR A 37 11.20 4.74 -31.78
C THR A 37 10.50 5.58 -30.70
N SER A 38 9.54 6.41 -31.10
CA SER A 38 8.71 7.20 -30.19
C SER A 38 7.82 6.32 -29.29
N ALA A 39 7.22 5.25 -29.83
CA ALA A 39 6.45 4.29 -29.06
C ALA A 39 7.34 3.55 -28.04
N LYS A 40 8.54 3.12 -28.41
CA LYS A 40 9.51 2.50 -27.49
C LYS A 40 9.90 3.45 -26.35
N LYS A 41 10.14 4.74 -26.66
CA LYS A 41 10.40 5.77 -25.64
C LYS A 41 9.20 5.98 -24.71
N ALA A 42 7.98 6.02 -25.26
CA ALA A 42 6.75 6.15 -24.48
C ALA A 42 6.55 4.96 -23.53
N THR A 43 6.77 3.74 -23.98
CA THR A 43 6.66 2.51 -23.16
C THR A 43 7.58 2.56 -21.94
N ARG A 44 8.85 2.94 -22.12
CA ARG A 44 9.81 3.10 -21.03
C ARG A 44 9.37 4.18 -20.03
N LYS A 45 8.87 5.31 -20.53
CA LYS A 45 8.36 6.41 -19.71
C LYS A 45 7.13 5.98 -18.89
N ILE A 46 6.19 5.26 -19.51
CA ILE A 46 4.99 4.74 -18.87
C ILE A 46 5.37 3.73 -17.78
N ALA A 47 6.25 2.77 -18.07
CA ALA A 47 6.70 1.78 -17.10
C ALA A 47 7.28 2.44 -15.83
N ARG A 48 8.18 3.43 -16.01
CA ARG A 48 8.76 4.18 -14.88
C ARG A 48 7.68 4.93 -14.09
N ARG A 49 6.76 5.63 -14.76
CA ARG A 49 5.68 6.36 -14.09
C ARG A 49 4.72 5.43 -13.35
N THR A 50 4.44 4.26 -13.90
CA THR A 50 3.57 3.26 -13.28
C THR A 50 4.14 2.78 -11.95
N ILE A 51 5.43 2.48 -11.88
CA ILE A 51 6.11 2.06 -10.65
C ILE A 51 6.00 3.15 -9.57
N ILE A 52 6.36 4.39 -9.94
CA ILE A 52 6.30 5.54 -9.02
C ILE A 52 4.87 5.79 -8.53
N ASN A 53 3.90 5.77 -9.44
CA ASN A 53 2.50 6.01 -9.07
C ASN A 53 1.91 4.86 -8.26
N LYS A 54 2.34 3.62 -8.49
CA LYS A 54 1.96 2.47 -7.66
C LYS A 54 2.43 2.66 -6.22
N SER A 55 3.70 3.05 -6.01
CA SER A 55 4.24 3.32 -4.68
C SER A 55 3.43 4.43 -3.96
N ARG A 56 3.20 5.56 -4.63
CA ARG A 56 2.42 6.68 -4.07
C ARG A 56 0.98 6.29 -3.70
N ARG A 57 0.31 5.49 -4.55
CA ARG A 57 -1.03 4.98 -4.24
C ARG A 57 -1.03 4.04 -3.04
N THR A 58 -0.01 3.21 -2.92
CA THR A 58 0.12 2.29 -1.78
C THR A 58 0.33 3.06 -0.49
N GLN A 59 1.21 4.06 -0.48
CA GLN A 59 1.45 4.93 0.67
C GLN A 59 0.14 5.63 1.11
N MET A 60 -0.53 6.31 0.19
CA MET A 60 -1.81 6.98 0.47
C MET A 60 -2.89 6.01 1.01
N ARG A 61 -2.99 4.80 0.45
CA ARG A 61 -3.96 3.80 0.95
C ARG A 61 -3.58 3.28 2.32
N GLY A 62 -2.28 3.14 2.59
CA GLY A 62 -1.75 2.73 3.88
C GLY A 62 -2.10 3.73 4.98
N SER A 63 -1.89 5.02 4.75
CA SER A 63 -2.25 6.07 5.73
C SER A 63 -3.75 6.14 6.00
N VAL A 64 -4.60 6.01 4.98
CA VAL A 64 -6.07 5.92 5.17
C VAL A 64 -6.44 4.70 6.01
N ARG A 65 -5.84 3.55 5.73
CA ARG A 65 -6.10 2.31 6.48
C ARG A 65 -5.75 2.44 7.95
N ILE A 66 -4.63 3.07 8.29
CA ILE A 66 -4.24 3.31 9.69
C ILE A 66 -5.31 4.15 10.42
N VAL A 67 -5.88 5.18 9.76
CA VAL A 67 -6.99 5.96 10.34
C VAL A 67 -8.23 5.09 10.54
N GLU A 68 -8.59 4.26 9.55
CA GLU A 68 -9.75 3.37 9.63
C GLU A 68 -9.58 2.32 10.74
N GLU A 69 -8.37 1.80 10.94
CA GLU A 69 -8.04 0.86 12.02
C GLU A 69 -8.17 1.53 13.39
N ALA A 70 -7.67 2.77 13.55
CA ALA A 70 -7.81 3.54 14.78
C ALA A 70 -9.26 3.91 15.09
N ILE A 71 -10.09 4.17 14.08
CA ILE A 71 -11.53 4.37 14.26
C ILE A 71 -12.23 3.09 14.71
N LYS A 72 -11.83 1.94 14.17
CA LYS A 72 -12.40 0.64 14.57
C LYS A 72 -12.03 0.23 15.99
N SER A 73 -10.83 0.57 16.45
CA SER A 73 -10.41 0.35 17.84
C SER A 73 -11.08 1.29 18.84
N GLY A 74 -11.71 2.36 18.37
CA GLY A 74 -12.35 3.36 19.22
C GLY A 74 -11.42 4.41 19.80
N ASP A 75 -10.13 4.37 19.49
CA ASP A 75 -9.12 5.30 20.00
C ASP A 75 -9.15 6.63 19.26
N ARG A 76 -9.85 7.61 19.82
CA ARG A 76 -9.98 8.93 19.25
C ARG A 76 -8.66 9.65 19.05
N ASP A 77 -7.78 9.61 20.06
CA ASP A 77 -6.50 10.32 20.02
C ASP A 77 -5.55 9.71 18.98
N ALA A 78 -5.52 8.39 18.88
CA ALA A 78 -4.78 7.70 17.83
C ALA A 78 -5.33 8.04 16.44
N ALA A 79 -6.66 8.08 16.28
CA ALA A 79 -7.31 8.44 15.02
C ALA A 79 -7.00 9.90 14.61
N LEU A 80 -6.99 10.85 15.55
CA LEU A 80 -6.62 12.23 15.27
C LEU A 80 -5.14 12.37 14.85
N LYS A 81 -4.23 11.67 15.52
CA LYS A 81 -2.81 11.63 15.14
C LYS A 81 -2.60 11.02 13.75
N ALA A 82 -3.30 9.93 13.46
CA ALA A 82 -3.25 9.29 12.15
C ALA A 82 -3.85 10.19 11.05
N MET A 83 -4.95 10.91 11.34
CA MET A 83 -5.59 11.82 10.41
C MET A 83 -4.67 12.98 10.00
N LYS A 84 -3.93 13.57 10.94
CA LYS A 84 -2.93 14.63 10.67
C LYS A 84 -1.85 14.19 9.68
N ARG A 85 -1.57 12.88 9.57
CA ARG A 85 -0.64 12.32 8.59
C ARG A 85 -1.33 11.96 7.27
N ALA A 86 -2.55 11.45 7.33
CA ALA A 86 -3.30 10.98 6.15
C ALA A 86 -3.80 12.16 5.27
N GLU A 87 -4.20 13.26 5.88
CA GLU A 87 -4.70 14.43 5.17
C GLU A 87 -3.69 15.02 4.16
N PRO A 88 -2.45 15.36 4.55
CA PRO A 88 -1.46 15.90 3.60
C PRO A 88 -1.10 14.88 2.50
N GLU A 89 -1.08 13.59 2.79
CA GLU A 89 -0.82 12.57 1.77
C GLU A 89 -1.95 12.47 0.74
N LEU A 90 -3.21 12.58 1.17
CA LEU A 90 -4.38 12.63 0.28
C LEU A 90 -4.35 13.88 -0.60
N MET A 91 -4.06 15.05 -0.01
CA MET A 91 -3.97 16.31 -0.76
C MET A 91 -2.80 16.30 -1.75
N GLN A 92 -1.65 15.76 -1.36
CA GLN A 92 -0.49 15.61 -2.24
C GLN A 92 -0.76 14.63 -3.39
N ALA A 93 -1.51 13.55 -3.14
CA ALA A 93 -1.94 12.63 -4.19
C ALA A 93 -2.89 13.29 -5.19
N ALA A 94 -3.76 14.19 -4.73
CA ALA A 94 -4.64 14.99 -5.59
C ALA A 94 -3.84 16.00 -6.43
N GLN A 95 -2.87 16.71 -5.84
CA GLN A 95 -1.99 17.65 -6.56
C GLN A 95 -1.18 16.97 -7.67
N ARG A 96 -0.76 15.72 -7.42
CA ARG A 96 -0.02 14.91 -8.40
C ARG A 96 -0.91 14.22 -9.44
N ASN A 97 -2.21 14.49 -9.45
CA ASN A 97 -3.22 13.87 -10.33
C ASN A 97 -3.27 12.33 -10.23
N ILE A 98 -2.91 11.77 -9.08
CA ILE A 98 -3.04 10.32 -8.82
C ILE A 98 -4.49 9.96 -8.49
N ILE A 99 -5.18 10.87 -7.80
CA ILE A 99 -6.61 10.83 -7.51
C ILE A 99 -7.24 12.19 -7.85
N HIS A 100 -8.51 12.20 -8.15
CA HIS A 100 -9.23 13.45 -8.39
C HIS A 100 -9.41 14.22 -7.07
N LYS A 101 -9.32 15.57 -7.11
CA LYS A 101 -9.43 16.44 -5.93
C LYS A 101 -10.69 16.20 -5.11
N ASN A 102 -11.84 16.02 -5.78
CA ASN A 102 -13.11 15.76 -5.10
C ASN A 102 -13.13 14.42 -4.35
N ASN A 103 -12.35 13.43 -4.82
CA ASN A 103 -12.23 12.14 -4.13
C ASN A 103 -11.40 12.29 -2.84
N ALA A 104 -10.30 13.04 -2.89
CA ALA A 104 -9.51 13.35 -1.71
C ALA A 104 -10.35 14.08 -0.66
N SER A 105 -11.01 15.16 -1.05
CA SER A 105 -11.88 15.96 -0.17
C SER A 105 -12.99 15.11 0.49
N ARG A 106 -13.69 14.28 -0.30
CA ARG A 106 -14.72 13.38 0.24
C ARG A 106 -14.15 12.37 1.25
N LYS A 107 -12.98 11.83 1.00
CA LYS A 107 -12.33 10.89 1.93
C LYS A 107 -11.96 11.59 3.24
N VAL A 108 -11.32 12.75 3.18
CA VAL A 108 -10.98 13.56 4.36
C VAL A 108 -12.23 13.87 5.17
N SER A 109 -13.29 14.39 4.54
CA SER A 109 -14.55 14.73 5.20
C SER A 109 -15.18 13.50 5.88
N ARG A 110 -15.27 12.36 5.19
CA ARG A 110 -15.86 11.15 5.77
C ARG A 110 -15.10 10.64 6.98
N LEU A 111 -13.77 10.63 6.92
CA LEU A 111 -12.93 10.21 8.05
C LEU A 111 -13.06 11.17 9.23
N ALA A 112 -13.08 12.49 8.98
CA ALA A 112 -13.29 13.49 10.02
C ALA A 112 -14.65 13.32 10.72
N HIS A 113 -15.72 13.07 9.95
CA HIS A 113 -17.04 12.79 10.52
C HIS A 113 -17.09 11.49 11.35
N GLN A 114 -16.36 10.46 10.93
CA GLN A 114 -16.28 9.21 11.69
C GLN A 114 -15.53 9.43 13.01
N ILE A 115 -14.42 10.18 13.02
CA ILE A 115 -13.69 10.53 14.24
C ILE A 115 -14.55 11.39 15.18
N ALA A 116 -15.34 12.33 14.63
CA ALA A 116 -16.26 13.15 15.42
C ALA A 116 -17.36 12.31 16.10
N LYS A 117 -17.80 11.22 15.48
CA LYS A 117 -18.78 10.29 16.09
C LYS A 117 -18.20 9.51 17.27
N LEU A 118 -16.89 9.26 17.33
CA LEU A 118 -16.25 8.63 18.48
C LEU A 118 -16.19 9.55 19.72
N ALA A 119 -16.46 10.84 19.54
CA ALA A 119 -16.48 11.82 20.62
C ALA A 119 -17.82 11.89 21.39
N LYS A 120 -18.84 11.20 20.86
CA LYS A 120 -20.16 11.09 21.49
C LYS A 120 -20.28 9.80 22.29
#